data_007ef431a7efbd1f1b6ae42a0cc020eb
#
_entry.id   007ef431a7efbd1f1b6ae42a0cc020eb
#
_cell.length_a   1.000
_cell.length_b   1.000
_cell.length_c   1.000
_cell.angle_alpha   90.00
_cell.angle_beta   90.00
_cell.angle_gamma   90.00
#
_symmetry.space_group_name_H-M   'P 1'
#
loop_
_entity.id
_entity.type
_entity.pdbx_description
1 polymer ?
#
loop_
_entity_poly.entity_id
_entity_poly.type
_entity_poly.pdbx_seq_one_letter_code
_entity_poly.pdbx_strand_id
1 'polypeptide(L)'
;MARKAGIIGGGVIGGGWAARFLLNGWNVTVFDPDPEAPRKVGEVIANARKALPALSDGPMPPEGTLTFAATITEAVEGADYIQESVSERLDLKHRVFAQIQQVAPDTPIGSSTSGFKPSELQQNAANPATIFVAHPFNPVYLLPLAEIVPSPKSDPALIETAKETLREIGMFPLHIRKEIDAHIADRFLEAVWREALWLVKDGIATTEEIDEAIRMGFGLRWGQMGLFETYRIAGGEAGMKHFMAQFGPCLTWPWTKLMDVPEFNDELVDLIAGQSDAQSGHHSIRELERIRDQNLIGFLRVLKDRNWGAGKVLLDHDARRRAV
;
A
#
# COMPACT_ATOMS: atom_id res chain seq x y z
N MET A 1 -22.53 -18.53 2.01
CA MET A 1 -21.48 -18.66 3.05
C MET A 1 -20.63 -17.41 3.03
N ALA A 2 -20.11 -16.96 4.17
CA ALA A 2 -19.15 -15.85 4.18
C ALA A 2 -17.88 -16.24 3.42
N ARG A 3 -17.36 -15.32 2.58
CA ARG A 3 -16.12 -15.56 1.83
C ARG A 3 -14.91 -15.65 2.76
N LYS A 4 -13.86 -16.29 2.30
CA LYS A 4 -12.64 -16.53 3.07
C LYS A 4 -11.41 -15.92 2.38
N ALA A 5 -10.61 -15.18 3.15
CA ALA A 5 -9.29 -14.72 2.74
C ALA A 5 -8.20 -15.48 3.52
N GLY A 6 -7.20 -15.98 2.78
CA GLY A 6 -5.96 -16.53 3.34
C GLY A 6 -4.87 -15.46 3.36
N ILE A 7 -4.27 -15.19 4.52
CA ILE A 7 -3.18 -14.22 4.68
C ILE A 7 -1.91 -14.95 5.08
N ILE A 8 -0.89 -14.88 4.24
CA ILE A 8 0.40 -15.51 4.46
C ILE A 8 1.44 -14.43 4.80
N GLY A 9 1.85 -14.41 6.08
CA GLY A 9 2.64 -13.33 6.67
C GLY A 9 1.78 -12.40 7.52
N GLY A 10 1.94 -12.44 8.85
CA GLY A 10 1.19 -11.68 9.88
C GLY A 10 1.92 -10.44 10.39
N GLY A 11 2.79 -9.84 9.56
CA GLY A 11 3.43 -8.56 9.87
C GLY A 11 2.48 -7.37 9.76
N VAL A 12 3.02 -6.14 9.76
CA VAL A 12 2.24 -4.90 9.66
C VAL A 12 1.35 -4.87 8.40
N ILE A 13 1.89 -5.28 7.25
CA ILE A 13 1.17 -5.30 5.97
C ILE A 13 0.11 -6.40 5.97
N GLY A 14 0.49 -7.65 6.30
CA GLY A 14 -0.48 -8.76 6.35
C GLY A 14 -1.56 -8.55 7.42
N GLY A 15 -1.21 -8.00 8.58
CA GLY A 15 -2.19 -7.59 9.59
C GLY A 15 -3.15 -6.52 9.08
N GLY A 16 -2.67 -5.57 8.29
CA GLY A 16 -3.50 -4.56 7.64
C GLY A 16 -4.47 -5.14 6.60
N TRP A 17 -4.02 -6.11 5.80
CA TRP A 17 -4.90 -6.87 4.90
C TRP A 17 -5.93 -7.70 5.67
N ALA A 18 -5.48 -8.41 6.71
CA ALA A 18 -6.38 -9.15 7.59
C ALA A 18 -7.49 -8.24 8.15
N ALA A 19 -7.14 -7.05 8.62
CA ALA A 19 -8.10 -6.07 9.11
C ALA A 19 -9.09 -5.61 8.04
N ARG A 20 -8.63 -5.33 6.80
CA ARG A 20 -9.50 -4.94 5.69
C ARG A 20 -10.53 -6.01 5.37
N PHE A 21 -10.11 -7.26 5.19
CA PHE A 21 -11.03 -8.37 4.91
C PHE A 21 -11.98 -8.62 6.08
N LEU A 22 -11.44 -8.73 7.30
CA LEU A 22 -12.21 -9.05 8.50
C LEU A 22 -13.34 -8.05 8.78
N LEU A 23 -13.01 -6.76 8.76
CA LEU A 23 -13.97 -5.68 9.06
C LEU A 23 -14.98 -5.44 7.92
N ASN A 24 -14.76 -6.02 6.73
CA ASN A 24 -15.71 -6.06 5.64
C ASN A 24 -16.46 -7.40 5.53
N GLY A 25 -16.50 -8.18 6.63
CA GLY A 25 -17.35 -9.36 6.75
C GLY A 25 -16.77 -10.66 6.18
N TRP A 26 -15.49 -10.69 5.80
CA TRP A 26 -14.82 -11.91 5.33
C TRP A 26 -14.25 -12.70 6.50
N ASN A 27 -14.32 -14.02 6.44
CA ASN A 27 -13.53 -14.86 7.32
C ASN A 27 -12.06 -14.79 6.90
N VAL A 28 -11.17 -14.67 7.88
CA VAL A 28 -9.74 -14.51 7.65
C VAL A 28 -8.97 -15.58 8.38
N THR A 29 -8.10 -16.28 7.67
CA THR A 29 -7.15 -17.20 8.27
C THR A 29 -5.74 -16.72 7.98
N VAL A 30 -4.96 -16.49 9.04
CA VAL A 30 -3.58 -15.98 8.98
C VAL A 30 -2.61 -17.10 9.28
N PHE A 31 -1.57 -17.23 8.48
CA PHE A 31 -0.39 -18.03 8.81
C PHE A 31 0.84 -17.13 8.92
N ASP A 32 1.58 -17.28 10.00
CA ASP A 32 2.90 -16.70 10.19
C ASP A 32 3.71 -17.63 11.11
N PRO A 33 5.00 -17.91 10.84
CA PRO A 33 5.83 -18.74 11.71
C PRO A 33 6.22 -18.04 13.03
N ASP A 34 6.04 -16.72 13.15
CA ASP A 34 6.31 -15.99 14.38
C ASP A 34 5.23 -16.27 15.43
N PRO A 35 5.56 -16.83 16.62
CA PRO A 35 4.59 -17.08 17.68
C PRO A 35 3.92 -15.79 18.20
N GLU A 36 4.52 -14.62 17.98
CA GLU A 36 3.96 -13.32 18.33
C GLU A 36 2.99 -12.76 17.28
N ALA A 37 2.84 -13.40 16.13
CA ALA A 37 1.96 -12.93 15.07
C ALA A 37 0.52 -12.70 15.53
N PRO A 38 -0.11 -13.56 16.35
CA PRO A 38 -1.47 -13.30 16.83
C PRO A 38 -1.59 -12.00 17.62
N ARG A 39 -0.61 -11.66 18.45
CA ARG A 39 -0.57 -10.41 19.18
C ARG A 39 -0.39 -9.21 18.23
N LYS A 40 0.60 -9.29 17.32
CA LYS A 40 0.91 -8.22 16.37
C LYS A 40 -0.26 -7.92 15.44
N VAL A 41 -0.86 -8.94 14.84
CA VAL A 41 -2.05 -8.81 13.99
C VAL A 41 -3.23 -8.26 14.80
N GLY A 42 -3.41 -8.74 16.04
CA GLY A 42 -4.44 -8.24 16.97
C GLY A 42 -4.34 -6.74 17.24
N GLU A 43 -3.13 -6.22 17.40
CA GLU A 43 -2.88 -4.78 17.58
C GLU A 43 -3.26 -3.97 16.33
N VAL A 44 -2.89 -4.44 15.15
CA VAL A 44 -3.26 -3.80 13.88
C VAL A 44 -4.78 -3.78 13.71
N ILE A 45 -5.45 -4.91 13.96
CA ILE A 45 -6.92 -5.00 13.89
C ILE A 45 -7.58 -4.09 14.93
N ALA A 46 -7.04 -3.98 16.14
CA ALA A 46 -7.57 -3.08 17.16
C ALA A 46 -7.49 -1.59 16.72
N ASN A 47 -6.43 -1.20 16.02
CA ASN A 47 -6.33 0.14 15.43
C ASN A 47 -7.34 0.31 14.28
N ALA A 48 -7.46 -0.70 13.40
CA ALA A 48 -8.40 -0.67 12.29
C ALA A 48 -9.87 -0.59 12.73
N ARG A 49 -10.26 -1.29 13.82
CA ARG A 49 -11.61 -1.22 14.40
C ARG A 49 -12.00 0.18 14.88
N LYS A 50 -11.03 1.00 15.23
CA LYS A 50 -11.25 2.42 15.60
C LYS A 50 -11.30 3.32 14.37
N ALA A 51 -10.46 3.04 13.40
CA ALA A 51 -10.20 3.92 12.26
C ALA A 51 -11.17 3.70 11.10
N LEU A 52 -11.37 2.46 10.67
CA LEU A 52 -12.16 2.14 9.47
C LEU A 52 -13.64 2.53 9.59
N PRO A 53 -14.35 2.27 10.71
CA PRO A 53 -15.72 2.73 10.88
C PRO A 53 -15.88 4.26 10.82
N ALA A 54 -14.84 5.00 11.25
CA ALA A 54 -14.87 6.46 11.22
C ALA A 54 -14.86 7.06 9.80
N LEU A 55 -14.56 6.26 8.77
CA LEU A 55 -14.63 6.65 7.35
C LEU A 55 -15.99 6.35 6.72
N SER A 56 -16.84 5.57 7.39
CA SER A 56 -18.14 5.13 6.87
C SER A 56 -19.27 6.04 7.35
N ASP A 57 -20.27 6.29 6.48
CA ASP A 57 -21.51 7.01 6.84
C ASP A 57 -22.61 6.05 7.33
N GLY A 58 -22.36 4.76 7.27
CA GLY A 58 -23.29 3.72 7.72
C GLY A 58 -22.62 2.68 8.59
N PRO A 59 -23.40 1.76 9.17
CA PRO A 59 -22.82 0.69 9.98
C PRO A 59 -21.89 -0.19 9.14
N MET A 60 -20.79 -0.62 9.75
CA MET A 60 -19.97 -1.66 9.16
C MET A 60 -20.74 -2.99 9.12
N PRO A 61 -20.47 -3.86 8.15
CA PRO A 61 -21.04 -5.21 8.17
C PRO A 61 -20.60 -5.95 9.44
N PRO A 62 -21.31 -7.03 9.83
CA PRO A 62 -20.83 -7.92 10.86
C PRO A 62 -19.40 -8.38 10.55
N GLU A 63 -18.53 -8.30 11.55
CA GLU A 63 -17.14 -8.71 11.43
C GLU A 63 -17.06 -10.21 11.15
N GLY A 64 -16.17 -10.64 10.24
CA GLY A 64 -15.91 -12.04 9.98
C GLY A 64 -15.19 -12.74 11.13
N THR A 65 -14.83 -13.99 10.94
CA THR A 65 -14.07 -14.78 11.91
C THR A 65 -12.59 -14.71 11.60
N LEU A 66 -11.76 -14.40 12.60
CA LEU A 66 -10.30 -14.44 12.52
C LEU A 66 -9.79 -15.75 13.11
N THR A 67 -8.97 -16.46 12.36
CA THR A 67 -8.26 -17.67 12.83
C THR A 67 -6.78 -17.59 12.50
N PHE A 68 -5.96 -18.30 13.29
CA PHE A 68 -4.53 -18.47 13.02
C PHE A 68 -4.27 -19.94 12.73
N ALA A 69 -3.67 -20.19 11.57
CA ALA A 69 -3.36 -21.55 11.11
C ALA A 69 -1.95 -21.96 11.56
N ALA A 70 -1.75 -23.25 11.76
CA ALA A 70 -0.44 -23.81 12.04
C ALA A 70 0.41 -24.02 10.76
N THR A 71 -0.24 -24.05 9.59
CA THR A 71 0.40 -24.29 8.30
C THR A 71 -0.16 -23.35 7.23
N ILE A 72 0.63 -23.14 6.14
CA ILE A 72 0.15 -22.43 4.93
C ILE A 72 -1.07 -23.14 4.34
N THR A 73 -1.05 -24.47 4.28
CA THR A 73 -2.16 -25.29 3.77
C THR A 73 -3.47 -24.97 4.46
N GLU A 74 -3.50 -25.01 5.79
CA GLU A 74 -4.69 -24.68 6.58
C GLU A 74 -5.17 -23.24 6.36
N ALA A 75 -4.23 -22.29 6.17
CA ALA A 75 -4.57 -20.90 5.96
C ALA A 75 -5.30 -20.67 4.63
N VAL A 76 -4.91 -21.41 3.58
CA VAL A 76 -5.41 -21.17 2.22
C VAL A 76 -6.49 -22.14 1.78
N GLU A 77 -6.73 -23.24 2.51
CA GLU A 77 -7.77 -24.21 2.18
C GLU A 77 -9.15 -23.53 2.14
N GLY A 78 -9.83 -23.63 0.99
CA GLY A 78 -11.13 -23.02 0.75
C GLY A 78 -11.12 -21.48 0.74
N ALA A 79 -9.98 -20.84 0.51
CA ALA A 79 -9.89 -19.40 0.37
C ALA A 79 -10.38 -18.95 -1.02
N ASP A 80 -11.17 -17.86 -1.04
CA ASP A 80 -11.61 -17.18 -2.25
C ASP A 80 -10.58 -16.16 -2.76
N TYR A 81 -9.69 -15.71 -1.88
CA TYR A 81 -8.58 -14.79 -2.16
C TYR A 81 -7.41 -15.06 -1.21
N ILE A 82 -6.20 -14.98 -1.72
CA ILE A 82 -4.98 -15.16 -0.91
C ILE A 82 -4.09 -13.94 -1.06
N GLN A 83 -3.60 -13.41 0.07
CA GLN A 83 -2.61 -12.33 0.09
C GLN A 83 -1.32 -12.82 0.72
N GLU A 84 -0.24 -12.78 -0.04
CA GLU A 84 1.11 -13.05 0.43
C GLU A 84 1.78 -11.75 0.87
N SER A 85 2.29 -11.74 2.11
CA SER A 85 2.95 -10.59 2.76
C SER A 85 4.18 -11.04 3.56
N VAL A 86 4.89 -12.07 3.08
CA VAL A 86 6.13 -12.53 3.71
C VAL A 86 7.31 -11.60 3.36
N SER A 87 8.44 -11.77 4.04
CA SER A 87 9.66 -10.98 3.82
C SER A 87 10.05 -10.91 2.35
N GLU A 88 10.64 -9.78 1.94
CA GLU A 88 10.98 -9.45 0.56
C GLU A 88 12.19 -10.26 0.05
N ARG A 89 11.99 -11.56 -0.07
CA ARG A 89 12.97 -12.54 -0.54
C ARG A 89 12.34 -13.45 -1.57
N LEU A 90 12.82 -13.40 -2.80
CA LEU A 90 12.24 -14.12 -3.94
C LEU A 90 12.22 -15.65 -3.73
N ASP A 91 13.31 -16.21 -3.17
CA ASP A 91 13.40 -17.63 -2.85
C ASP A 91 12.34 -18.10 -1.84
N LEU A 92 12.05 -17.25 -0.84
CA LEU A 92 11.00 -17.52 0.14
C LEU A 92 9.62 -17.45 -0.50
N LYS A 93 9.35 -16.41 -1.31
CA LYS A 93 8.08 -16.24 -2.00
C LYS A 93 7.78 -17.41 -2.93
N HIS A 94 8.77 -17.89 -3.70
CA HIS A 94 8.61 -19.08 -4.54
C HIS A 94 8.21 -20.33 -3.73
N ARG A 95 8.84 -20.58 -2.58
CA ARG A 95 8.47 -21.70 -1.70
C ARG A 95 7.05 -21.56 -1.16
N VAL A 96 6.66 -20.34 -0.78
CA VAL A 96 5.31 -20.03 -0.28
C VAL A 96 4.28 -20.27 -1.38
N PHE A 97 4.48 -19.74 -2.59
CA PHE A 97 3.57 -19.97 -3.71
C PHE A 97 3.43 -21.43 -4.08
N ALA A 98 4.53 -22.20 -4.07
CA ALA A 98 4.48 -23.63 -4.31
C ALA A 98 3.61 -24.37 -3.28
N GLN A 99 3.68 -24.00 -1.99
CA GLN A 99 2.83 -24.59 -0.95
C GLN A 99 1.36 -24.17 -1.09
N ILE A 100 1.10 -22.90 -1.39
CA ILE A 100 -0.26 -22.41 -1.64
C ILE A 100 -0.90 -23.18 -2.78
N GLN A 101 -0.21 -23.32 -3.92
CA GLN A 101 -0.76 -23.94 -5.12
C GLN A 101 -0.96 -25.47 -5.03
N GLN A 102 -0.37 -26.14 -4.02
CA GLN A 102 -0.69 -27.54 -3.73
C GLN A 102 -2.15 -27.73 -3.28
N VAL A 103 -2.75 -26.71 -2.67
CA VAL A 103 -4.09 -26.78 -2.06
C VAL A 103 -5.09 -25.86 -2.78
N ALA A 104 -4.63 -24.71 -3.25
CA ALA A 104 -5.43 -23.67 -3.88
C ALA A 104 -4.85 -23.26 -5.25
N PRO A 105 -4.76 -24.18 -6.23
CA PRO A 105 -4.06 -23.94 -7.49
C PRO A 105 -4.71 -22.87 -8.38
N ASP A 106 -6.03 -22.65 -8.23
CA ASP A 106 -6.82 -21.76 -9.08
C ASP A 106 -7.29 -20.48 -8.34
N THR A 107 -6.92 -20.33 -7.07
CA THR A 107 -7.30 -19.15 -6.27
C THR A 107 -6.40 -17.95 -6.62
N PRO A 108 -6.95 -16.72 -6.73
CA PRO A 108 -6.15 -15.51 -6.91
C PRO A 108 -5.16 -15.31 -5.76
N ILE A 109 -3.89 -15.10 -6.10
CA ILE A 109 -2.80 -14.88 -5.15
C ILE A 109 -2.18 -13.50 -5.42
N GLY A 110 -2.53 -12.51 -4.60
CA GLY A 110 -1.89 -11.21 -4.60
C GLY A 110 -0.62 -11.22 -3.75
N SER A 111 0.48 -10.68 -4.26
CA SER A 111 1.70 -10.46 -3.47
C SER A 111 1.81 -9.00 -3.06
N SER A 112 2.17 -8.76 -1.80
CA SER A 112 2.45 -7.41 -1.27
C SER A 112 3.88 -6.94 -1.57
N THR A 113 4.60 -7.59 -2.47
CA THR A 113 5.97 -7.17 -2.83
C THR A 113 6.01 -5.72 -3.31
N SER A 114 7.00 -4.98 -2.86
CA SER A 114 7.26 -3.60 -3.30
C SER A 114 8.19 -3.53 -4.51
N GLY A 115 9.06 -4.54 -4.71
CA GLY A 115 10.13 -4.48 -5.71
C GLY A 115 10.01 -5.48 -6.85
N PHE A 116 9.59 -6.73 -6.59
CA PHE A 116 9.62 -7.80 -7.59
C PHE A 116 8.51 -7.68 -8.61
N LYS A 117 8.85 -7.98 -9.86
CA LYS A 117 7.88 -8.10 -10.94
C LYS A 117 7.08 -9.40 -10.80
N PRO A 118 5.80 -9.43 -11.20
CA PRO A 118 5.01 -10.66 -11.18
C PRO A 118 5.64 -11.78 -12.01
N SER A 119 6.31 -11.49 -13.12
CA SER A 119 7.05 -12.51 -13.90
C SER A 119 8.16 -13.19 -13.11
N GLU A 120 8.80 -12.48 -12.16
CA GLU A 120 9.81 -13.05 -11.26
C GLU A 120 9.14 -13.93 -10.20
N LEU A 121 8.02 -13.47 -9.62
CA LEU A 121 7.24 -14.24 -8.64
C LEU A 121 6.69 -15.54 -9.22
N GLN A 122 6.34 -15.53 -10.50
CA GLN A 122 5.73 -16.67 -11.23
C GLN A 122 6.76 -17.72 -11.68
N GLN A 123 8.06 -17.50 -11.46
CA GLN A 123 9.08 -18.47 -11.84
C GLN A 123 8.85 -19.79 -11.08
N ASN A 124 8.82 -20.91 -11.83
CA ASN A 124 8.58 -22.25 -11.31
C ASN A 124 7.22 -22.48 -10.61
N ALA A 125 6.28 -21.54 -10.71
CA ALA A 125 4.94 -21.74 -10.20
C ALA A 125 4.19 -22.82 -10.99
N ALA A 126 3.41 -23.64 -10.31
CA ALA A 126 2.57 -24.67 -10.95
C ALA A 126 1.47 -24.04 -11.81
N ASN A 127 0.86 -22.96 -11.34
CA ASN A 127 -0.10 -22.15 -12.08
C ASN A 127 0.29 -20.67 -12.00
N PRO A 128 1.13 -20.17 -12.91
CA PRO A 128 1.56 -18.77 -12.90
C PRO A 128 0.41 -17.78 -13.15
N ALA A 129 -0.69 -18.22 -13.77
CA ALA A 129 -1.82 -17.37 -14.11
C ALA A 129 -2.51 -16.76 -12.88
N THR A 130 -2.41 -17.42 -11.72
CA THR A 130 -3.06 -16.99 -10.46
C THR A 130 -2.25 -15.99 -9.64
N ILE A 131 -0.95 -15.85 -9.91
CA ILE A 131 -0.04 -15.00 -9.12
C ILE A 131 0.10 -13.63 -9.80
N PHE A 132 -0.12 -12.58 -9.03
CA PHE A 132 0.06 -11.19 -9.47
C PHE A 132 0.51 -10.34 -8.28
N VAL A 133 0.92 -9.11 -8.55
CA VAL A 133 1.21 -8.15 -7.48
C VAL A 133 -0.08 -7.44 -7.08
N ALA A 134 -0.35 -7.38 -5.77
CA ALA A 134 -1.36 -6.54 -5.14
C ALA A 134 -0.66 -5.72 -4.03
N HIS A 135 0.04 -4.67 -4.46
CA HIS A 135 0.89 -3.85 -3.61
C HIS A 135 0.08 -2.77 -2.88
N PRO A 136 -0.02 -2.84 -1.54
CA PRO A 136 -0.77 -1.88 -0.74
C PRO A 136 0.14 -0.77 -0.22
N PHE A 137 -0.47 0.26 0.37
CA PHE A 137 0.23 1.28 1.16
C PHE A 137 -0.15 1.21 2.63
N ASN A 138 0.85 1.35 3.51
CA ASN A 138 0.64 1.35 4.96
C ASN A 138 0.15 2.74 5.44
N PRO A 139 -0.91 2.80 6.26
CA PRO A 139 -1.68 1.70 6.85
C PRO A 139 -2.74 1.15 5.89
N VAL A 140 -2.65 -0.15 5.60
CA VAL A 140 -3.51 -0.83 4.61
C VAL A 140 -5.00 -0.69 4.94
N TYR A 141 -5.36 -0.64 6.23
CA TYR A 141 -6.74 -0.47 6.67
C TYR A 141 -7.30 0.94 6.45
N LEU A 142 -6.49 1.95 6.12
CA LEU A 142 -6.94 3.33 5.83
C LEU A 142 -6.68 3.76 4.40
N LEU A 143 -5.46 3.51 3.88
CA LEU A 143 -5.12 3.91 2.52
C LEU A 143 -5.74 2.94 1.51
N PRO A 144 -6.53 3.46 0.55
CA PRO A 144 -7.29 2.57 -0.34
C PRO A 144 -6.46 2.00 -1.50
N LEU A 145 -5.28 2.53 -1.79
CA LEU A 145 -4.51 2.10 -2.96
C LEU A 145 -4.04 0.65 -2.84
N ALA A 146 -4.32 -0.13 -3.88
CA ALA A 146 -3.64 -1.39 -4.18
C ALA A 146 -3.19 -1.38 -5.64
N GLU A 147 -1.89 -1.40 -5.90
CA GLU A 147 -1.36 -1.51 -7.26
C GLU A 147 -1.48 -2.95 -7.73
N ILE A 148 -2.27 -3.18 -8.78
CA ILE A 148 -2.48 -4.50 -9.38
C ILE A 148 -1.59 -4.60 -10.61
N VAL A 149 -0.55 -5.42 -10.51
CA VAL A 149 0.41 -5.63 -11.58
C VAL A 149 0.31 -7.06 -12.09
N PRO A 150 -0.28 -7.29 -13.26
CA PRO A 150 -0.23 -8.58 -13.93
C PRO A 150 1.08 -8.74 -14.72
N SER A 151 1.41 -9.98 -15.07
CA SER A 151 2.39 -10.32 -16.11
C SER A 151 1.69 -10.79 -17.39
N PRO A 152 2.42 -11.02 -18.47
CA PRO A 152 1.86 -11.67 -19.67
C PRO A 152 1.30 -13.08 -19.45
N LYS A 153 1.64 -13.74 -18.33
CA LYS A 153 1.13 -15.07 -17.95
C LYS A 153 -0.11 -15.01 -17.06
N SER A 154 -0.47 -13.84 -16.54
CA SER A 154 -1.63 -13.68 -15.66
C SER A 154 -2.93 -13.86 -16.45
N ASP A 155 -3.93 -14.54 -15.86
CA ASP A 155 -5.26 -14.65 -16.44
C ASP A 155 -6.02 -13.32 -16.28
N PRO A 156 -6.43 -12.67 -17.38
CA PRO A 156 -7.16 -11.40 -17.30
C PRO A 156 -8.49 -11.50 -16.55
N ALA A 157 -9.20 -12.61 -16.65
CA ALA A 157 -10.48 -12.80 -15.95
C ALA A 157 -10.26 -12.91 -14.43
N LEU A 158 -9.20 -13.59 -14.03
CA LEU A 158 -8.81 -13.71 -12.62
C LEU A 158 -8.35 -12.36 -12.04
N ILE A 159 -7.63 -11.56 -12.84
CA ILE A 159 -7.25 -10.20 -12.44
C ILE A 159 -8.48 -9.32 -12.21
N GLU A 160 -9.49 -9.38 -13.08
CA GLU A 160 -10.74 -8.62 -12.87
C GLU A 160 -11.49 -9.10 -11.62
N THR A 161 -11.54 -10.41 -11.38
CA THR A 161 -12.11 -10.99 -10.15
C THR A 161 -11.38 -10.47 -8.90
N ALA A 162 -10.06 -10.45 -8.92
CA ALA A 162 -9.25 -9.92 -7.84
C ALA A 162 -9.50 -8.42 -7.59
N LYS A 163 -9.60 -7.63 -8.66
CA LYS A 163 -9.93 -6.20 -8.56
C LYS A 163 -11.31 -5.97 -7.95
N GLU A 164 -12.30 -6.76 -8.35
CA GLU A 164 -13.65 -6.66 -7.76
C GLU A 164 -13.63 -7.03 -6.28
N THR A 165 -12.95 -8.12 -5.90
CA THR A 165 -12.73 -8.50 -4.50
C THR A 165 -12.14 -7.36 -3.68
N LEU A 166 -11.14 -6.67 -4.21
CA LEU A 166 -10.51 -5.53 -3.51
C LEU A 166 -11.45 -4.32 -3.40
N ARG A 167 -12.29 -4.05 -4.43
CA ARG A 167 -13.31 -2.98 -4.34
C ARG A 167 -14.35 -3.27 -3.27
N GLU A 168 -14.75 -4.51 -3.09
CA GLU A 168 -15.71 -4.91 -2.06
C GLU A 168 -15.23 -4.62 -0.64
N ILE A 169 -13.93 -4.72 -0.39
CA ILE A 169 -13.32 -4.37 0.90
C ILE A 169 -12.86 -2.90 0.97
N GLY A 170 -13.31 -2.05 0.03
CA GLY A 170 -13.05 -0.62 0.02
C GLY A 170 -11.65 -0.21 -0.43
N MET A 171 -10.97 -1.06 -1.24
CA MET A 171 -9.70 -0.70 -1.86
C MET A 171 -9.90 -0.11 -3.25
N PHE A 172 -8.91 0.61 -3.73
CA PHE A 172 -8.80 1.13 -5.09
C PHE A 172 -7.74 0.31 -5.85
N PRO A 173 -8.15 -0.70 -6.64
CA PRO A 173 -7.22 -1.52 -7.40
C PRO A 173 -6.74 -0.76 -8.66
N LEU A 174 -5.57 -0.13 -8.58
CA LEU A 174 -4.93 0.55 -9.70
C LEU A 174 -4.25 -0.47 -10.63
N HIS A 175 -4.81 -0.67 -11.82
CA HIS A 175 -4.25 -1.61 -12.79
C HIS A 175 -3.01 -1.00 -13.48
N ILE A 176 -1.85 -1.57 -13.26
CA ILE A 176 -0.59 -1.21 -13.94
C ILE A 176 -0.48 -2.04 -15.21
N ARG A 177 -0.38 -1.36 -16.35
CA ARG A 177 -0.47 -1.98 -17.68
C ARG A 177 0.72 -2.86 -18.08
N LYS A 178 1.88 -2.61 -17.49
CA LYS A 178 3.13 -3.36 -17.71
C LYS A 178 3.87 -3.50 -16.41
N GLU A 179 4.39 -4.67 -16.15
CA GLU A 179 5.28 -4.88 -15.01
C GLU A 179 6.56 -4.05 -15.14
N ILE A 180 6.92 -3.41 -14.06
CA ILE A 180 8.17 -2.65 -13.88
C ILE A 180 8.67 -2.87 -12.46
N ASP A 181 9.98 -2.70 -12.25
CA ASP A 181 10.56 -2.74 -10.91
C ASP A 181 9.97 -1.61 -10.06
N ALA A 182 9.63 -1.93 -8.80
CA ALA A 182 9.08 -0.99 -7.81
C ALA A 182 7.76 -0.29 -8.22
N HIS A 183 7.05 -0.83 -9.22
CA HIS A 183 5.72 -0.37 -9.65
C HIS A 183 5.65 1.15 -9.94
N ILE A 184 4.51 1.82 -9.74
CA ILE A 184 4.41 3.27 -9.98
C ILE A 184 4.70 4.07 -8.72
N ALA A 185 4.01 3.74 -7.62
CA ALA A 185 4.01 4.61 -6.45
C ALA A 185 5.35 4.54 -5.69
N ASP A 186 5.97 3.35 -5.56
CA ASP A 186 7.29 3.24 -4.93
C ASP A 186 8.39 3.91 -5.76
N ARG A 187 8.28 3.95 -7.09
CA ARG A 187 9.22 4.72 -7.90
C ARG A 187 9.20 6.21 -7.57
N PHE A 188 8.02 6.78 -7.28
CA PHE A 188 7.94 8.16 -6.83
C PHE A 188 8.50 8.34 -5.41
N LEU A 189 8.21 7.40 -4.51
CA LEU A 189 8.76 7.43 -3.15
C LEU A 189 10.28 7.35 -3.17
N GLU A 190 10.84 6.42 -3.95
CA GLU A 190 12.28 6.25 -4.11
C GLU A 190 12.97 7.49 -4.69
N ALA A 191 12.34 8.15 -5.67
CA ALA A 191 12.86 9.38 -6.23
C ALA A 191 12.95 10.49 -5.19
N VAL A 192 11.88 10.70 -4.42
CA VAL A 192 11.83 11.72 -3.36
C VAL A 192 12.81 11.37 -2.23
N TRP A 193 12.90 10.11 -1.83
CA TRP A 193 13.79 9.69 -0.76
C TRP A 193 15.27 9.86 -1.14
N ARG A 194 15.67 9.46 -2.34
CA ARG A 194 17.06 9.66 -2.83
C ARG A 194 17.46 11.14 -2.81
N GLU A 195 16.59 12.03 -3.26
CA GLU A 195 16.85 13.46 -3.21
C GLU A 195 16.96 13.96 -1.77
N ALA A 196 16.07 13.51 -0.88
CA ALA A 196 16.10 13.88 0.54
C ALA A 196 17.41 13.47 1.22
N LEU A 197 17.93 12.25 0.94
CA LEU A 197 19.21 11.80 1.47
C LEU A 197 20.38 12.69 1.05
N TRP A 198 20.39 13.17 -0.19
CA TRP A 198 21.42 14.11 -0.67
C TRP A 198 21.31 15.47 0.00
N LEU A 199 20.11 16.00 0.19
CA LEU A 199 19.90 17.28 0.87
C LEU A 199 20.42 17.25 2.32
N VAL A 200 20.19 16.16 3.04
CA VAL A 200 20.74 15.96 4.40
C VAL A 200 22.25 15.80 4.37
N LYS A 201 22.77 14.92 3.51
CA LYS A 201 24.20 14.64 3.40
C LYS A 201 25.03 15.89 3.05
N ASP A 202 24.52 16.72 2.13
CA ASP A 202 25.19 17.94 1.68
C ASP A 202 24.96 19.12 2.66
N GLY A 203 24.24 18.91 3.77
CA GLY A 203 23.99 19.94 4.79
C GLY A 203 23.06 21.05 4.31
N ILE A 204 22.24 20.78 3.30
CA ILE A 204 21.29 21.78 2.73
C ILE A 204 20.04 21.88 3.61
N ALA A 205 19.55 20.76 4.14
CA ALA A 205 18.36 20.70 4.98
C ALA A 205 18.45 19.56 6.00
N THR A 206 17.76 19.71 7.12
CA THR A 206 17.50 18.66 8.10
C THR A 206 16.32 17.80 7.67
N THR A 207 16.13 16.64 8.32
CA THR A 207 14.94 15.80 8.11
C THR A 207 13.64 16.55 8.38
N GLU A 208 13.60 17.38 9.43
CA GLU A 208 12.44 18.20 9.79
C GLU A 208 12.10 19.23 8.72
N GLU A 209 13.10 19.96 8.21
CA GLU A 209 12.89 20.97 7.16
C GLU A 209 12.39 20.35 5.85
N ILE A 210 12.86 19.13 5.50
CA ILE A 210 12.38 18.37 4.35
C ILE A 210 10.91 17.97 4.56
N ASP A 211 10.57 17.42 5.72
CA ASP A 211 9.19 17.03 6.05
C ASP A 211 8.27 18.25 6.05
N GLU A 212 8.70 19.40 6.55
CA GLU A 212 7.92 20.63 6.51
C GLU A 212 7.69 21.14 5.09
N ALA A 213 8.70 21.11 4.23
CA ALA A 213 8.55 21.48 2.82
C ALA A 213 7.48 20.60 2.12
N ILE A 214 7.43 19.32 2.44
CA ILE A 214 6.42 18.39 1.93
C ILE A 214 5.05 18.68 2.55
N ARG A 215 4.96 18.71 3.89
CA ARG A 215 3.69 18.86 4.63
C ARG A 215 2.98 20.17 4.37
N MET A 216 3.73 21.27 4.32
CA MET A 216 3.18 22.62 4.17
C MET A 216 3.09 23.08 2.71
N GLY A 217 3.74 22.34 1.80
CA GLY A 217 3.84 22.69 0.39
C GLY A 217 3.12 21.72 -0.54
N PHE A 218 3.91 21.05 -1.36
CA PHE A 218 3.38 20.24 -2.47
C PHE A 218 2.62 19.00 -2.03
N GLY A 219 2.86 18.45 -0.84
CA GLY A 219 2.14 17.29 -0.31
C GLY A 219 0.65 17.55 -0.16
N LEU A 220 0.24 18.75 0.26
CA LEU A 220 -1.18 19.14 0.33
C LEU A 220 -1.85 19.17 -1.04
N ARG A 221 -1.13 19.55 -2.09
CA ARG A 221 -1.67 19.50 -3.47
C ARG A 221 -1.75 18.08 -3.99
N TRP A 222 -0.70 17.30 -3.78
CA TRP A 222 -0.65 15.91 -4.24
C TRP A 222 -1.67 15.02 -3.55
N GLY A 223 -1.96 15.23 -2.28
CA GLY A 223 -2.95 14.47 -1.53
C GLY A 223 -4.38 14.59 -2.10
N GLN A 224 -4.69 15.66 -2.84
CA GLN A 224 -6.00 15.88 -3.45
C GLN A 224 -6.04 15.71 -4.98
N MET A 225 -4.96 16.07 -5.70
CA MET A 225 -4.95 16.14 -7.16
C MET A 225 -3.91 15.23 -7.80
N GLY A 226 -2.88 14.81 -7.06
CA GLY A 226 -1.72 14.17 -7.64
C GLY A 226 -0.83 15.16 -8.40
N LEU A 227 0.09 14.63 -9.21
CA LEU A 227 1.13 15.40 -9.89
C LEU A 227 0.59 16.15 -11.12
N PHE A 228 0.02 15.41 -12.07
CA PHE A 228 -0.34 15.98 -13.39
C PHE A 228 -1.52 16.95 -13.33
N GLU A 229 -2.53 16.73 -12.49
CA GLU A 229 -3.60 17.69 -12.31
C GLU A 229 -3.08 18.99 -11.67
N THR A 230 -2.18 18.89 -10.69
CA THR A 230 -1.51 20.07 -10.10
C THR A 230 -0.78 20.90 -11.16
N TYR A 231 -0.05 20.24 -12.07
CA TYR A 231 0.69 20.93 -13.12
C TYR A 231 -0.20 21.45 -14.25
N ARG A 232 -1.30 20.76 -14.54
CA ARG A 232 -2.31 21.26 -15.48
C ARG A 232 -2.88 22.60 -15.03
N ILE A 233 -3.20 22.75 -13.74
CA ILE A 233 -3.70 24.02 -13.15
C ILE A 233 -2.61 25.07 -13.17
N ALA A 234 -1.35 24.71 -12.89
CA ALA A 234 -0.22 25.64 -12.92
C ALA A 234 0.04 26.19 -14.34
N GLY A 235 -0.39 25.49 -15.40
CA GLY A 235 -0.35 25.98 -16.78
C GLY A 235 -1.43 27.02 -17.12
N GLY A 236 -2.32 27.37 -16.17
CA GLY A 236 -3.41 28.31 -16.37
C GLY A 236 -4.43 27.81 -17.42
N GLU A 237 -5.11 28.72 -18.10
CA GLU A 237 -6.14 28.39 -19.10
C GLU A 237 -5.59 27.55 -20.28
N ALA A 238 -4.30 27.69 -20.61
CA ALA A 238 -3.64 26.91 -21.66
C ALA A 238 -3.24 25.48 -21.21
N GLY A 239 -3.38 25.16 -19.91
CA GLY A 239 -3.27 23.83 -19.32
C GLY A 239 -1.89 23.18 -19.44
N MET A 240 -1.88 21.84 -19.47
CA MET A 240 -0.64 21.03 -19.41
C MET A 240 0.34 21.35 -20.54
N LYS A 241 -0.14 21.61 -21.77
CA LYS A 241 0.74 21.90 -22.90
C LYS A 241 1.58 23.16 -22.66
N HIS A 242 0.95 24.20 -22.08
CA HIS A 242 1.66 25.42 -21.73
C HIS A 242 2.65 25.20 -20.59
N PHE A 243 2.24 24.49 -19.55
CA PHE A 243 3.12 24.14 -18.44
C PHE A 243 4.38 23.40 -18.93
N MET A 244 4.19 22.38 -19.79
CA MET A 244 5.32 21.61 -20.34
C MET A 244 6.24 22.47 -21.22
N ALA A 245 5.69 23.37 -22.03
CA ALA A 245 6.50 24.27 -22.86
C ALA A 245 7.33 25.25 -22.00
N GLN A 246 6.77 25.73 -20.90
CA GLN A 246 7.42 26.69 -20.02
C GLN A 246 8.46 26.05 -19.08
N PHE A 247 8.12 24.92 -18.46
CA PHE A 247 8.94 24.29 -17.43
C PHE A 247 9.70 23.03 -17.90
N GLY A 248 9.29 22.41 -19.02
CA GLY A 248 9.96 21.24 -19.56
C GLY A 248 11.47 21.44 -19.79
N PRO A 249 11.93 22.58 -20.34
CA PRO A 249 13.36 22.82 -20.49
C PRO A 249 14.16 22.78 -19.18
N CYS A 250 13.55 23.12 -18.04
CA CYS A 250 14.21 23.10 -16.74
C CYS A 250 14.56 21.65 -16.28
N LEU A 251 13.91 20.63 -16.82
CA LEU A 251 14.20 19.23 -16.48
C LEU A 251 15.60 18.76 -16.93
N THR A 252 16.24 19.50 -17.82
CA THR A 252 17.64 19.24 -18.23
C THR A 252 18.66 19.93 -17.32
N TRP A 253 18.21 20.74 -16.36
CA TRP A 253 19.08 21.46 -15.44
C TRP A 253 19.49 20.56 -14.26
N PRO A 254 20.67 20.78 -13.68
CA PRO A 254 21.19 19.94 -12.62
C PRO A 254 20.57 20.24 -11.25
N TRP A 255 19.23 20.21 -11.17
CA TRP A 255 18.51 20.54 -9.94
C TRP A 255 18.34 19.34 -8.99
N THR A 256 18.64 18.15 -9.46
CA THR A 256 18.40 16.92 -8.70
C THR A 256 19.53 15.90 -8.91
N LYS A 257 19.75 15.04 -7.94
CA LYS A 257 20.71 13.93 -7.98
C LYS A 257 19.99 12.55 -8.05
N LEU A 258 18.81 12.46 -8.65
CA LEU A 258 17.94 11.27 -8.63
C LEU A 258 18.60 9.95 -9.03
N MET A 259 19.65 9.97 -9.84
CA MET A 259 20.37 8.76 -10.27
C MET A 259 21.46 8.33 -9.29
N ASP A 260 21.85 9.20 -8.37
CA ASP A 260 22.87 8.92 -7.37
C ASP A 260 22.22 8.60 -6.01
N VAL A 261 22.86 7.72 -5.23
CA VAL A 261 22.47 7.43 -3.84
C VAL A 261 23.69 7.68 -2.95
N PRO A 262 23.55 8.44 -1.84
CA PRO A 262 24.62 8.57 -0.88
C PRO A 262 25.05 7.21 -0.32
N GLU A 263 26.35 7.06 -0.04
CA GLU A 263 26.82 5.85 0.63
C GLU A 263 26.22 5.77 2.05
N PHE A 264 25.58 4.63 2.37
CA PHE A 264 25.02 4.33 3.68
C PHE A 264 26.13 3.87 4.64
N ASN A 265 26.93 4.81 5.08
CA ASN A 265 27.90 4.59 6.15
C ASN A 265 27.32 4.98 7.52
N ASP A 266 28.00 4.57 8.59
CA ASP A 266 27.52 4.81 9.97
C ASP A 266 27.34 6.30 10.25
N GLU A 267 28.19 7.19 9.71
CA GLU A 267 28.07 8.64 9.87
C GLU A 267 26.76 9.19 9.34
N LEU A 268 26.35 8.79 8.13
CA LEU A 268 25.09 9.22 7.54
C LEU A 268 23.87 8.63 8.29
N VAL A 269 23.95 7.36 8.67
CA VAL A 269 22.89 6.69 9.43
C VAL A 269 22.68 7.37 10.79
N ASP A 270 23.76 7.63 11.53
CA ASP A 270 23.72 8.30 12.84
C ASP A 270 23.20 9.75 12.72
N LEU A 271 23.63 10.45 11.67
CA LEU A 271 23.13 11.82 11.40
C LEU A 271 21.61 11.84 11.19
N ILE A 272 21.10 10.99 10.31
CA ILE A 272 19.65 10.95 10.00
C ILE A 272 18.85 10.47 11.21
N ALA A 273 19.30 9.42 11.90
CA ALA A 273 18.64 8.90 13.08
C ALA A 273 18.59 9.96 14.19
N GLY A 274 19.70 10.64 14.46
CA GLY A 274 19.78 11.72 15.47
C GLY A 274 18.85 12.90 15.16
N GLN A 275 18.74 13.30 13.90
CA GLN A 275 17.79 14.33 13.47
C GLN A 275 16.33 13.87 13.61
N SER A 276 16.02 12.63 13.22
CA SER A 276 14.67 12.06 13.36
C SER A 276 14.25 11.96 14.83
N ASP A 277 15.16 11.56 15.72
CA ASP A 277 14.90 11.53 17.16
C ASP A 277 14.67 12.93 17.73
N ALA A 278 15.44 13.91 17.30
CA ALA A 278 15.24 15.32 17.71
C ALA A 278 13.87 15.85 17.24
N GLN A 279 13.43 15.47 16.03
CA GLN A 279 12.16 15.87 15.44
C GLN A 279 10.96 15.27 16.17
N SER A 280 10.94 13.97 16.41
CA SER A 280 9.75 13.25 16.89
C SER A 280 10.00 12.18 17.95
N GLY A 281 11.21 12.03 18.45
CA GLY A 281 11.58 11.02 19.44
C GLY A 281 10.92 11.19 20.82
N HIS A 282 10.27 12.32 21.08
CA HIS A 282 9.44 12.54 22.26
C HIS A 282 8.09 11.83 22.21
N HIS A 283 7.71 11.31 21.04
CA HIS A 283 6.56 10.44 20.86
C HIS A 283 7.00 8.96 20.73
N SER A 284 6.25 8.06 21.32
CA SER A 284 6.38 6.65 20.99
C SER A 284 5.85 6.37 19.57
N ILE A 285 6.32 5.30 18.93
CA ILE A 285 5.81 4.88 17.62
C ILE A 285 4.28 4.68 17.66
N ARG A 286 3.74 4.16 18.76
CA ARG A 286 2.28 3.98 18.93
C ARG A 286 1.51 5.30 19.03
N GLU A 287 2.12 6.36 19.53
CA GLU A 287 1.52 7.70 19.51
C GLU A 287 1.56 8.28 18.11
N LEU A 288 2.66 8.14 17.39
CA LEU A 288 2.78 8.59 16.00
C LEU A 288 1.79 7.86 15.09
N GLU A 289 1.58 6.56 15.26
CA GLU A 289 0.56 5.80 14.53
C GLU A 289 -0.84 6.35 14.78
N ARG A 290 -1.20 6.66 16.02
CA ARG A 290 -2.52 7.24 16.36
C ARG A 290 -2.72 8.63 15.76
N ILE A 291 -1.69 9.49 15.80
CA ILE A 291 -1.72 10.82 15.19
C ILE A 291 -1.91 10.69 13.67
N ARG A 292 -1.13 9.82 13.02
CA ARG A 292 -1.26 9.53 11.59
C ARG A 292 -2.67 9.09 11.22
N ASP A 293 -3.22 8.13 11.92
CA ASP A 293 -4.54 7.57 11.62
C ASP A 293 -5.64 8.62 11.76
N GLN A 294 -5.61 9.43 12.82
CA GLN A 294 -6.56 10.53 13.02
C GLN A 294 -6.48 11.56 11.91
N ASN A 295 -5.28 11.94 11.50
CA ASN A 295 -5.07 12.90 10.41
C ASN A 295 -5.55 12.33 9.06
N LEU A 296 -5.24 11.07 8.76
CA LEU A 296 -5.71 10.39 7.55
C LEU A 296 -7.23 10.26 7.51
N ILE A 297 -7.89 9.94 8.61
CA ILE A 297 -9.36 9.92 8.70
C ILE A 297 -9.92 11.29 8.38
N GLY A 298 -9.40 12.35 9.00
CA GLY A 298 -9.83 13.73 8.72
C GLY A 298 -9.66 14.10 7.25
N PHE A 299 -8.52 13.80 6.68
CA PHE A 299 -8.21 14.08 5.26
C PHE A 299 -9.15 13.32 4.31
N LEU A 300 -9.31 12.02 4.53
CA LEU A 300 -10.17 11.16 3.72
C LEU A 300 -11.65 11.55 3.83
N ARG A 301 -12.13 11.98 4.99
CA ARG A 301 -13.51 12.49 5.17
C ARG A 301 -13.73 13.78 4.39
N VAL A 302 -12.81 14.73 4.44
CA VAL A 302 -12.90 15.96 3.63
C VAL A 302 -12.98 15.64 2.13
N LEU A 303 -12.14 14.71 1.65
CA LEU A 303 -12.17 14.25 0.26
C LEU A 303 -13.47 13.52 -0.08
N LYS A 304 -14.02 12.74 0.85
CA LYS A 304 -15.31 12.06 0.72
C LYS A 304 -16.46 13.07 0.57
N ASP A 305 -16.52 14.09 1.43
CA ASP A 305 -17.54 15.15 1.38
C ASP A 305 -17.48 15.94 0.06
N ARG A 306 -16.31 16.02 -0.55
CA ARG A 306 -16.08 16.68 -1.85
C ARG A 306 -16.27 15.77 -3.06
N ASN A 307 -16.55 14.48 -2.85
CA ASN A 307 -16.64 13.46 -3.91
C ASN A 307 -15.39 13.49 -4.83
N TRP A 308 -14.21 13.54 -4.24
CA TRP A 308 -12.94 13.74 -4.96
C TRP A 308 -11.86 12.74 -4.55
N GLY A 309 -10.97 12.37 -5.50
CA GLY A 309 -9.79 11.54 -5.24
C GLY A 309 -10.11 10.27 -4.44
N ALA A 310 -9.37 10.00 -3.38
CA ALA A 310 -9.59 8.85 -2.50
C ALA A 310 -10.96 8.87 -1.80
N GLY A 311 -11.60 10.03 -1.69
CA GLY A 311 -12.95 10.15 -1.13
C GLY A 311 -14.01 9.45 -1.96
N LYS A 312 -13.87 9.40 -3.30
CA LYS A 312 -14.77 8.63 -4.19
C LYS A 312 -14.78 7.15 -3.84
N VAL A 313 -13.62 6.59 -3.53
CA VAL A 313 -13.51 5.17 -3.16
C VAL A 313 -14.36 4.86 -1.93
N LEU A 314 -14.36 5.76 -0.94
CA LEU A 314 -15.17 5.62 0.27
C LEU A 314 -16.68 5.74 -0.03
N LEU A 315 -17.09 6.68 -0.91
CA LEU A 315 -18.49 6.82 -1.32
C LEU A 315 -18.96 5.59 -2.08
N ASP A 316 -18.19 5.08 -3.02
CA ASP A 316 -18.53 3.88 -3.79
C ASP A 316 -18.62 2.66 -2.87
N HIS A 317 -17.74 2.54 -1.90
CA HIS A 317 -17.78 1.48 -0.90
C HIS A 317 -19.05 1.56 -0.03
N ASP A 318 -19.39 2.74 0.47
CA ASP A 318 -20.63 2.93 1.23
C ASP A 318 -21.88 2.65 0.40
N ALA A 319 -21.90 3.04 -0.88
CA ALA A 319 -23.02 2.76 -1.78
C ALA A 319 -23.20 1.25 -2.00
N ARG A 320 -22.10 0.52 -2.23
CA ARG A 320 -22.14 -0.95 -2.36
C ARG A 320 -22.69 -1.63 -1.12
N ARG A 321 -22.29 -1.19 0.07
CA ARG A 321 -22.75 -1.74 1.36
C ARG A 321 -24.24 -1.47 1.64
N ARG A 322 -24.79 -0.36 1.13
CA ARG A 322 -26.23 -0.06 1.26
C ARG A 322 -27.09 -0.85 0.28
N ALA A 323 -26.50 -1.39 -0.79
CA ALA A 323 -27.21 -2.16 -1.81
C ALA A 323 -27.34 -3.65 -1.47
N VAL A 324 -26.67 -4.10 -0.43
CA VAL A 324 -26.74 -5.46 0.15
C VAL A 324 -27.64 -5.46 1.37
#